data_735ef7310c01c678619bd2b68e008479
#
_entry.id   735ef7310c01c678619bd2b68e008479
#
_cell.length_a   1.000
_cell.length_b   1.000
_cell.length_c   1.000
_cell.angle_alpha   90.00
_cell.angle_beta   90.00
_cell.angle_gamma   90.00
#
_symmetry.space_group_name_H-M   'P 1'
#
loop_
_entity.id
_entity.type
_entity.pdbx_description
1 polymer ?
#
loop_
_entity_poly.entity_id
_entity_poly.type
_entity_poly.pdbx_seq_one_letter_code
_entity_poly.pdbx_strand_id
1 'polypeptide(L)'
;MQKIRAAFVDGEFDSVRPLVQQGLNEGLDPGAILDDSLIPGIREVGELFRRYEVYLPEMMMAADAWQEGMDLLEPLLAEQGQRGEAKGKVVLGSVIGDVHSLGKNIVGTMLQTAGFEVVDLGIDVPAVRFVEEAEKIGADVIALSALMTTTMPQQKDVIEYLEARGNRARYYV
;
A
#
# COMPACT_ATOMS: atom_id res chain seq x y z
N MET A 1 1.52 -7.04 -21.72
CA MET A 1 0.66 -7.37 -20.54
C MET A 1 0.98 -8.70 -19.91
N GLN A 2 0.90 -9.85 -20.59
CA GLN A 2 1.25 -11.15 -19.98
C GLN A 2 2.67 -11.23 -19.38
N LYS A 3 3.66 -10.56 -20.00
CA LYS A 3 5.04 -10.55 -19.49
C LYS A 3 5.19 -9.84 -18.14
N ILE A 4 4.44 -8.75 -17.89
CA ILE A 4 4.48 -8.04 -16.62
C ILE A 4 3.93 -8.92 -15.51
N ARG A 5 2.79 -9.58 -15.75
CA ARG A 5 2.21 -10.53 -14.78
C ARG A 5 3.16 -11.71 -14.53
N ALA A 6 3.75 -12.29 -15.60
CA ALA A 6 4.71 -13.38 -15.47
C ALA A 6 5.93 -12.98 -14.63
N ALA A 7 6.46 -11.76 -14.80
CA ALA A 7 7.59 -11.27 -14.02
C ALA A 7 7.32 -11.28 -12.50
N PHE A 8 6.08 -10.99 -12.06
CA PHE A 8 5.70 -11.12 -10.65
C PHE A 8 5.71 -12.59 -10.18
N VAL A 9 5.13 -13.49 -10.99
CA VAL A 9 4.99 -14.92 -10.64
C VAL A 9 6.33 -15.64 -10.65
N ASP A 10 7.20 -15.28 -11.59
CA ASP A 10 8.51 -15.91 -11.78
C ASP A 10 9.60 -15.29 -10.87
N GLY A 11 9.26 -14.25 -10.08
CA GLY A 11 10.20 -13.56 -9.19
C GLY A 11 11.16 -12.63 -9.90
N GLU A 12 10.91 -12.28 -11.16
CA GLU A 12 11.71 -11.35 -11.97
C GLU A 12 11.33 -9.88 -11.69
N PHE A 13 11.31 -9.50 -10.42
CA PHE A 13 10.78 -8.21 -9.96
C PHE A 13 11.46 -7.01 -10.61
N ASP A 14 12.78 -7.05 -10.81
CA ASP A 14 13.53 -5.98 -11.47
C ASP A 14 13.10 -5.74 -12.93
N SER A 15 12.41 -6.71 -13.54
CA SER A 15 11.89 -6.62 -14.91
C SER A 15 10.55 -5.88 -14.99
N VAL A 16 9.82 -5.70 -13.89
CA VAL A 16 8.47 -5.13 -13.90
C VAL A 16 8.47 -3.70 -14.43
N ARG A 17 9.28 -2.80 -13.85
CA ARG A 17 9.39 -1.41 -14.29
C ARG A 17 9.77 -1.26 -15.77
N PRO A 18 10.83 -1.93 -16.27
CA PRO A 18 11.17 -1.91 -17.71
C PRO A 18 10.03 -2.40 -18.60
N LEU A 19 9.31 -3.45 -18.21
CA LEU A 19 8.20 -4.00 -18.99
C LEU A 19 7.00 -3.06 -19.01
N VAL A 20 6.68 -2.37 -17.90
CA VAL A 20 5.65 -1.32 -17.85
C VAL A 20 6.03 -0.18 -18.80
N GLN A 21 7.28 0.32 -18.71
CA GLN A 21 7.77 1.39 -19.58
C GLN A 21 7.71 0.98 -21.06
N GLN A 22 8.07 -0.26 -21.38
CA GLN A 22 7.95 -0.79 -22.74
C GLN A 22 6.50 -0.79 -23.21
N GLY A 23 5.57 -1.27 -22.38
CA GLY A 23 4.14 -1.28 -22.69
C GLY A 23 3.61 0.14 -23.01
N LEU A 24 3.98 1.12 -22.18
CA LEU A 24 3.64 2.53 -22.42
C LEU A 24 4.21 3.06 -23.74
N ASN A 25 5.47 2.74 -24.05
CA ASN A 25 6.12 3.14 -25.31
C ASN A 25 5.48 2.49 -26.55
N GLU A 26 4.91 1.29 -26.39
CA GLU A 26 4.15 0.57 -27.43
C GLU A 26 2.70 1.08 -27.55
N GLY A 27 2.30 2.06 -26.74
CA GLY A 27 0.99 2.71 -26.79
C GLY A 27 -0.11 1.93 -26.06
N LEU A 28 0.23 1.03 -25.14
CA LEU A 28 -0.77 0.39 -24.30
C LEU A 28 -1.40 1.41 -23.35
N ASP A 29 -2.69 1.26 -23.11
CA ASP A 29 -3.42 2.08 -22.16
C ASP A 29 -2.93 1.87 -20.72
N PRO A 30 -2.59 2.95 -19.97
CA PRO A 30 -2.13 2.84 -18.58
C PRO A 30 -3.10 2.09 -17.66
N GLY A 31 -4.41 2.31 -17.82
CA GLY A 31 -5.45 1.60 -17.08
C GLY A 31 -5.44 0.10 -17.37
N ALA A 32 -5.29 -0.28 -18.64
CA ALA A 32 -5.20 -1.70 -19.03
C ALA A 32 -3.91 -2.35 -18.49
N ILE A 33 -2.77 -1.64 -18.45
CA ILE A 33 -1.54 -2.16 -17.83
C ILE A 33 -1.78 -2.40 -16.33
N LEU A 34 -2.43 -1.49 -15.64
CA LEU A 34 -2.76 -1.62 -14.23
C LEU A 34 -3.69 -2.81 -13.99
N ASP A 35 -4.86 -2.83 -14.64
CA ASP A 35 -5.95 -3.77 -14.35
C ASP A 35 -5.66 -5.19 -14.84
N ASP A 36 -5.01 -5.35 -16.00
CA ASP A 36 -4.80 -6.65 -16.63
C ASP A 36 -3.40 -7.25 -16.34
N SER A 37 -2.50 -6.47 -15.73
CA SER A 37 -1.11 -6.93 -15.53
C SER A 37 -0.59 -6.72 -14.11
N LEU A 38 -0.51 -5.48 -13.61
CA LEU A 38 0.05 -5.18 -12.30
C LEU A 38 -0.83 -5.76 -11.18
N ILE A 39 -2.13 -5.43 -11.16
CA ILE A 39 -3.07 -5.92 -10.14
C ILE A 39 -3.12 -7.45 -10.11
N PRO A 40 -3.30 -8.16 -11.24
CA PRO A 40 -3.26 -9.62 -11.21
C PRO A 40 -1.90 -10.18 -10.81
N GLY A 41 -0.80 -9.56 -11.21
CA GLY A 41 0.56 -9.99 -10.87
C GLY A 41 0.82 -9.96 -9.36
N ILE A 42 0.60 -8.82 -8.72
CA ILE A 42 0.83 -8.68 -7.27
C ILE A 42 -0.13 -9.55 -6.45
N ARG A 43 -1.37 -9.73 -6.88
CA ARG A 43 -2.33 -10.65 -6.23
C ARG A 43 -1.87 -12.10 -6.29
N GLU A 44 -1.29 -12.53 -7.40
CA GLU A 44 -0.76 -13.89 -7.54
C GLU A 44 0.38 -14.13 -6.55
N VAL A 45 1.30 -13.16 -6.39
CA VAL A 45 2.36 -13.26 -5.36
C VAL A 45 1.75 -13.36 -3.96
N GLY A 46 0.69 -12.60 -3.65
CA GLY A 46 -0.05 -12.72 -2.40
C GLY A 46 -0.66 -14.13 -2.19
N GLU A 47 -1.16 -14.76 -3.25
CA GLU A 47 -1.66 -16.14 -3.21
C GLU A 47 -0.53 -17.16 -3.03
N LEU A 48 0.61 -16.98 -3.70
CA LEU A 48 1.81 -17.81 -3.53
C LEU A 48 2.33 -17.72 -2.08
N PHE A 49 2.35 -16.52 -1.49
CA PHE A 49 2.71 -16.34 -0.08
C PHE A 49 1.76 -17.08 0.85
N ARG A 50 0.45 -17.01 0.62
CA ARG A 50 -0.56 -17.72 1.42
C ARG A 50 -0.41 -19.25 1.33
N ARG A 51 0.11 -19.75 0.22
CA ARG A 51 0.39 -21.19 0.00
C ARG A 51 1.78 -21.61 0.46
N TYR A 52 2.58 -20.69 1.04
CA TYR A 52 3.98 -20.91 1.45
C TYR A 52 4.92 -21.28 0.29
N GLU A 53 4.61 -20.84 -0.93
CA GLU A 53 5.43 -21.01 -2.12
C GLU A 53 6.44 -19.87 -2.31
N VAL A 54 6.14 -18.69 -1.75
CA VAL A 54 7.08 -17.56 -1.60
C VAL A 54 7.09 -17.09 -0.14
N TYR A 55 8.13 -16.37 0.26
CA TYR A 55 8.33 -15.91 1.63
C TYR A 55 8.34 -14.39 1.71
N LEU A 56 8.54 -13.84 2.90
CA LEU A 56 8.48 -12.41 3.14
C LEU A 56 9.45 -11.57 2.27
N PRO A 57 10.71 -11.98 2.04
CA PRO A 57 11.60 -11.22 1.17
C PRO A 57 11.05 -11.04 -0.25
N GLU A 58 10.50 -12.10 -0.86
CA GLU A 58 9.91 -12.04 -2.19
C GLU A 58 8.65 -11.15 -2.22
N MET A 59 7.84 -11.19 -1.15
CA MET A 59 6.70 -10.31 -0.99
C MET A 59 7.11 -8.84 -0.96
N MET A 60 8.18 -8.51 -0.24
CA MET A 60 8.69 -7.13 -0.16
C MET A 60 9.24 -6.67 -1.51
N MET A 61 10.01 -7.53 -2.21
CA MET A 61 10.50 -7.23 -3.55
C MET A 61 9.36 -7.04 -4.56
N ALA A 62 8.31 -7.83 -4.46
CA ALA A 62 7.11 -7.69 -5.29
C ALA A 62 6.39 -6.35 -5.03
N ALA A 63 6.30 -5.91 -3.77
CA ALA A 63 5.70 -4.62 -3.44
C ALA A 63 6.53 -3.44 -3.94
N ASP A 64 7.86 -3.53 -3.85
CA ASP A 64 8.76 -2.52 -4.41
C ASP A 64 8.59 -2.43 -5.93
N ALA A 65 8.57 -3.59 -6.63
CA ALA A 65 8.34 -3.65 -8.08
C ALA A 65 6.97 -3.10 -8.49
N TRP A 66 5.93 -3.37 -7.68
CA TRP A 66 4.60 -2.77 -7.84
C TRP A 66 4.68 -1.25 -7.77
N GLN A 67 5.32 -0.70 -6.72
CA GLN A 67 5.45 0.75 -6.54
C GLN A 67 6.19 1.38 -7.71
N GLU A 68 7.29 0.78 -8.15
CA GLU A 68 8.04 1.26 -9.33
C GLU A 68 7.21 1.27 -10.61
N GLY A 69 6.34 0.28 -10.79
CA GLY A 69 5.38 0.24 -11.90
C GLY A 69 4.32 1.34 -11.78
N MET A 70 3.78 1.54 -10.58
CA MET A 70 2.78 2.58 -10.28
C MET A 70 3.35 3.99 -10.48
N ASP A 71 4.60 4.25 -10.09
CA ASP A 71 5.25 5.55 -10.30
C ASP A 71 5.25 6.01 -11.77
N LEU A 72 5.24 5.06 -12.70
CA LEU A 72 5.11 5.34 -14.13
C LEU A 72 3.66 5.56 -14.58
N LEU A 73 2.71 4.85 -13.97
CA LEU A 73 1.30 4.87 -14.38
C LEU A 73 0.50 5.99 -13.72
N GLU A 74 0.76 6.31 -12.44
CA GLU A 74 -0.04 7.30 -11.67
C GLU A 74 -0.21 8.65 -12.37
N PRO A 75 0.85 9.30 -12.91
CA PRO A 75 0.69 10.57 -13.61
C PRO A 75 -0.23 10.46 -14.81
N LEU A 76 -0.12 9.37 -15.58
CA LEU A 76 -0.92 9.13 -16.78
C LEU A 76 -2.38 8.80 -16.46
N LEU A 77 -2.61 8.00 -15.41
CA LEU A 77 -3.96 7.67 -14.93
C LEU A 77 -4.67 8.91 -14.37
N ALA A 78 -3.92 9.80 -13.70
CA ALA A 78 -4.46 11.06 -13.19
C ALA A 78 -4.89 11.98 -14.34
N GLU A 79 -4.13 12.05 -15.43
CA GLU A 79 -4.48 12.82 -16.64
C GLU A 79 -5.74 12.27 -17.34
N GLN A 80 -5.94 10.96 -17.32
CA GLN A 80 -7.08 10.29 -17.92
C GLN A 80 -8.35 10.28 -17.05
N GLY A 81 -8.23 10.74 -15.78
CA GLY A 81 -9.32 10.64 -14.79
C GLY A 81 -9.63 9.18 -14.39
N GLN A 82 -8.77 8.25 -14.77
CA GLN A 82 -8.87 6.83 -14.49
C GLN A 82 -7.96 6.48 -13.30
N ARG A 83 -8.41 6.70 -12.08
CA ARG A 83 -7.82 5.99 -10.93
C ARG A 83 -8.49 4.63 -10.84
N GLY A 84 -7.73 3.54 -10.96
CA GLY A 84 -8.21 2.22 -10.60
C GLY A 84 -8.82 2.30 -9.19
N GLU A 85 -10.04 1.78 -9.00
CA GLU A 85 -10.69 1.81 -7.69
C GLU A 85 -9.89 0.90 -6.74
N ALA A 86 -9.11 1.52 -5.84
CA ALA A 86 -8.55 0.80 -4.71
C ALA A 86 -9.71 0.22 -3.88
N LYS A 87 -9.53 -0.96 -3.30
CA LYS A 87 -10.52 -1.57 -2.39
C LYS A 87 -10.85 -0.69 -1.17
N GLY A 88 -9.97 0.24 -0.87
CA GLY A 88 -10.06 1.22 0.21
C GLY A 88 -8.71 1.88 0.42
N LYS A 89 -8.69 2.92 1.23
CA LYS A 89 -7.49 3.71 1.55
C LYS A 89 -7.11 3.55 3.00
N VAL A 90 -5.84 3.29 3.25
CA VAL A 90 -5.28 3.04 4.58
C VAL A 90 -4.18 4.04 4.88
N VAL A 91 -4.28 4.74 6.00
CA VAL A 91 -3.15 5.46 6.60
C VAL A 91 -2.50 4.52 7.60
N LEU A 92 -1.19 4.31 7.50
CA LEU A 92 -0.42 3.38 8.32
C LEU A 92 0.75 4.10 8.98
N GLY A 93 1.07 3.78 10.24
CA GLY A 93 2.23 4.36 10.90
C GLY A 93 2.51 3.71 12.26
N SER A 94 3.74 3.86 12.77
CA SER A 94 4.05 3.55 14.17
C SER A 94 3.79 4.79 15.03
N VAL A 95 3.09 4.61 16.14
CA VAL A 95 2.68 5.69 17.03
C VAL A 95 3.88 6.44 17.63
N ILE A 96 3.63 7.63 18.16
CA ILE A 96 4.67 8.46 18.76
C ILE A 96 5.44 7.70 19.85
N GLY A 97 6.76 7.85 19.86
CA GLY A 97 7.69 7.15 20.75
C GLY A 97 8.01 5.72 20.33
N ASP A 98 7.40 5.19 19.24
CA ASP A 98 7.70 3.85 18.72
C ASP A 98 8.47 3.94 17.40
N VAL A 99 9.70 3.39 17.40
CA VAL A 99 10.60 3.40 16.24
C VAL A 99 10.62 2.05 15.50
N HIS A 100 9.78 1.10 15.91
CA HIS A 100 9.72 -0.21 15.29
C HIS A 100 8.89 -0.16 14.00
N SER A 101 9.47 -0.59 12.88
CA SER A 101 8.85 -0.49 11.56
C SER A 101 8.59 -1.85 10.89
N LEU A 102 9.34 -2.92 11.27
CA LEU A 102 9.31 -4.17 10.52
C LEU A 102 7.89 -4.77 10.42
N GLY A 103 7.20 -4.92 11.54
CA GLY A 103 5.83 -5.48 11.54
C GLY A 103 4.84 -4.61 10.75
N LYS A 104 4.95 -3.29 10.91
CA LYS A 104 4.16 -2.31 10.16
C LYS A 104 4.38 -2.42 8.65
N ASN A 105 5.65 -2.50 8.23
CA ASN A 105 6.00 -2.60 6.81
C ASN A 105 5.45 -3.89 6.17
N ILE A 106 5.52 -5.02 6.90
CA ILE A 106 4.91 -6.27 6.47
C ILE A 106 3.41 -6.12 6.24
N VAL A 107 2.69 -5.52 7.19
CA VAL A 107 1.25 -5.29 7.08
C VAL A 107 0.95 -4.35 5.91
N GLY A 108 1.71 -3.26 5.75
CA GLY A 108 1.59 -2.33 4.63
C GLY A 108 1.73 -3.03 3.27
N THR A 109 2.77 -3.84 3.11
CA THR A 109 3.01 -4.65 1.92
C THR A 109 1.84 -5.60 1.63
N MET A 110 1.33 -6.30 2.65
CA MET A 110 0.19 -7.21 2.50
C MET A 110 -1.09 -6.47 2.10
N LEU A 111 -1.34 -5.29 2.64
CA LEU A 111 -2.48 -4.46 2.25
C LEU A 111 -2.37 -3.98 0.80
N GLN A 112 -1.18 -3.52 0.38
CA GLN A 112 -0.92 -3.13 -1.02
C GLN A 112 -1.15 -4.30 -1.98
N THR A 113 -0.59 -5.49 -1.68
CA THR A 113 -0.80 -6.71 -2.49
C THR A 113 -2.27 -7.15 -2.52
N ALA A 114 -3.04 -6.83 -1.48
CA ALA A 114 -4.48 -7.07 -1.45
C ALA A 114 -5.30 -6.03 -2.24
N GLY A 115 -4.67 -4.98 -2.76
CA GLY A 115 -5.30 -3.95 -3.58
C GLY A 115 -5.83 -2.73 -2.82
N PHE A 116 -5.27 -2.44 -1.63
CA PHE A 116 -5.52 -1.20 -0.91
C PHE A 116 -4.50 -0.12 -1.29
N GLU A 117 -4.93 1.14 -1.31
CA GLU A 117 -4.03 2.29 -1.34
C GLU A 117 -3.49 2.51 0.09
N VAL A 118 -2.19 2.41 0.29
CA VAL A 118 -1.57 2.56 1.62
C VAL A 118 -0.66 3.76 1.65
N VAL A 119 -0.96 4.72 2.53
CA VAL A 119 -0.09 5.85 2.85
C VAL A 119 0.63 5.57 4.16
N ASP A 120 1.93 5.29 4.07
CA ASP A 120 2.77 5.01 5.22
C ASP A 120 3.38 6.31 5.77
N LEU A 121 3.03 6.66 6.99
CA LEU A 121 3.53 7.84 7.69
C LEU A 121 4.91 7.62 8.35
N GLY A 122 5.42 6.39 8.32
CA GLY A 122 6.69 6.03 8.95
C GLY A 122 6.56 5.67 10.43
N ILE A 123 7.52 6.11 11.22
CA ILE A 123 7.65 5.81 12.66
C ILE A 123 7.54 7.10 13.48
N ASP A 124 7.34 6.95 14.79
CA ASP A 124 7.27 8.08 15.74
C ASP A 124 6.22 9.14 15.32
N VAL A 125 5.05 8.70 14.91
CA VAL A 125 4.01 9.54 14.31
C VAL A 125 3.04 10.02 15.39
N PRO A 126 2.86 11.34 15.58
CA PRO A 126 1.89 11.87 16.53
C PRO A 126 0.45 11.67 16.06
N ALA A 127 -0.49 11.52 17.01
CA ALA A 127 -1.91 11.24 16.76
C ALA A 127 -2.55 12.20 15.73
N VAL A 128 -2.22 13.50 15.82
CA VAL A 128 -2.74 14.52 14.90
C VAL A 128 -2.40 14.22 13.44
N ARG A 129 -1.20 13.72 13.16
CA ARG A 129 -0.75 13.42 11.79
C ARG A 129 -1.52 12.28 11.14
N PHE A 130 -1.86 11.25 11.94
CA PHE A 130 -2.72 10.16 11.44
C PHE A 130 -4.08 10.69 10.97
N VAL A 131 -4.69 11.54 11.77
CA VAL A 131 -6.04 12.05 11.49
C VAL A 131 -6.03 13.06 10.35
N GLU A 132 -5.07 13.99 10.32
CA GLU A 132 -4.95 14.96 9.23
C GLU A 132 -4.69 14.28 7.88
N GLU A 133 -3.81 13.30 7.83
CA GLU A 133 -3.55 12.59 6.57
C GLU A 133 -4.74 11.73 6.16
N ALA A 134 -5.42 11.08 7.12
CA ALA A 134 -6.64 10.32 6.84
C ALA A 134 -7.77 11.21 6.27
N GLU A 135 -7.95 12.41 6.82
CA GLU A 135 -8.91 13.40 6.30
C GLU A 135 -8.52 13.86 4.87
N LYS A 136 -7.23 14.16 4.66
CA LYS A 136 -6.69 14.67 3.40
C LYS A 136 -6.89 13.70 2.24
N ILE A 137 -6.59 12.40 2.45
CA ILE A 137 -6.71 11.38 1.39
C ILE A 137 -8.09 10.74 1.32
N GLY A 138 -8.96 11.02 2.29
CA GLY A 138 -10.26 10.37 2.42
C GLY A 138 -10.11 8.88 2.77
N ALA A 139 -9.26 8.56 3.76
CA ALA A 139 -9.01 7.19 4.18
C ALA A 139 -10.26 6.50 4.74
N ASP A 140 -10.27 5.17 4.65
CA ASP A 140 -11.27 4.30 5.27
C ASP A 140 -10.74 3.72 6.59
N VAL A 141 -9.42 3.51 6.66
CA VAL A 141 -8.74 2.84 7.79
C VAL A 141 -7.56 3.67 8.27
N ILE A 142 -7.41 3.76 9.59
CA ILE A 142 -6.20 4.27 10.24
C ILE A 142 -5.56 3.11 10.99
N ALA A 143 -4.44 2.60 10.47
CA ALA A 143 -3.72 1.46 11.01
C ALA A 143 -2.54 1.93 11.89
N LEU A 144 -2.56 1.54 13.15
CA LEU A 144 -1.63 2.00 14.18
C LEU A 144 -0.74 0.84 14.63
N SER A 145 0.57 1.01 14.52
CA SER A 145 1.56 0.07 15.04
C SER A 145 2.16 0.55 16.36
N ALA A 146 2.23 -0.35 17.34
CA ALA A 146 2.94 -0.15 18.60
C ALA A 146 3.49 -1.48 19.08
N LEU A 147 4.81 -1.59 19.25
CA LEU A 147 5.45 -2.81 19.70
C LEU A 147 5.65 -2.85 21.23
N MET A 148 5.89 -1.70 21.85
CA MET A 148 6.20 -1.61 23.27
C MET A 148 4.95 -1.36 24.10
N THR A 149 4.89 -1.95 25.30
CA THR A 149 3.82 -1.68 26.27
C THR A 149 3.73 -0.21 26.68
N THR A 150 4.84 0.52 26.58
CA THR A 150 4.91 1.97 26.86
C THR A 150 4.35 2.83 25.72
N THR A 151 4.32 2.33 24.49
CA THR A 151 3.80 3.06 23.32
C THR A 151 2.37 2.64 22.93
N MET A 152 1.90 1.46 23.37
CA MET A 152 0.52 1.02 23.13
C MET A 152 -0.56 2.04 23.55
N PRO A 153 -0.44 2.76 24.67
CA PRO A 153 -1.43 3.77 25.05
C PRO A 153 -1.61 4.87 24.00
N GLN A 154 -0.60 5.17 23.21
CA GLN A 154 -0.65 6.19 22.15
C GLN A 154 -1.63 5.85 21.02
N GLN A 155 -1.98 4.58 20.86
CA GLN A 155 -3.06 4.18 19.94
C GLN A 155 -4.41 4.74 20.40
N LYS A 156 -4.63 4.78 21.71
CA LYS A 156 -5.84 5.35 22.30
C LYS A 156 -5.91 6.86 22.07
N ASP A 157 -4.78 7.55 22.11
CA ASP A 157 -4.72 9.00 21.86
C ASP A 157 -5.24 9.36 20.47
N VAL A 158 -5.00 8.53 19.46
CA VAL A 158 -5.56 8.71 18.10
C VAL A 158 -7.08 8.58 18.14
N ILE A 159 -7.60 7.58 18.84
CA ILE A 159 -9.05 7.37 18.98
C ILE A 159 -9.71 8.55 19.71
N GLU A 160 -9.14 8.99 20.81
CA GLU A 160 -9.64 10.14 21.60
C GLU A 160 -9.59 11.44 20.79
N TYR A 161 -8.55 11.61 19.96
CA TYR A 161 -8.46 12.76 19.06
C TYR A 161 -9.55 12.75 17.98
N LEU A 162 -9.87 11.58 17.40
CA LEU A 162 -11.00 11.40 16.48
C LEU A 162 -12.35 11.68 17.15
N GLU A 163 -12.54 11.21 18.40
CA GLU A 163 -13.75 11.46 19.19
C GLU A 163 -13.95 12.96 19.46
N ALA A 164 -12.89 13.64 19.87
CA ALA A 164 -12.90 15.08 20.13
C ALA A 164 -13.27 15.91 18.89
N ARG A 165 -12.95 15.39 17.68
CA ARG A 165 -13.32 16.01 16.40
C ARG A 165 -14.67 15.57 15.86
N GLY A 166 -15.36 14.64 16.52
CA GLY A 166 -16.64 14.08 16.08
C GLY A 166 -16.53 13.13 14.86
N ASN A 167 -15.32 12.67 14.53
CA ASN A 167 -15.03 11.90 13.31
C ASN A 167 -14.79 10.41 13.58
N ARG A 168 -14.90 9.92 14.84
CA ARG A 168 -14.57 8.53 15.21
C ARG A 168 -15.32 7.49 14.37
N ALA A 169 -16.60 7.71 14.10
CA ALA A 169 -17.44 6.77 13.36
C ALA A 169 -17.10 6.66 11.87
N ARG A 170 -16.27 7.56 11.33
CA ARG A 170 -15.89 7.59 9.92
C ARG A 170 -14.80 6.58 9.57
N TYR A 171 -13.96 6.19 10.55
CA TYR A 171 -12.77 5.39 10.32
C TYR A 171 -12.81 4.06 11.06
N TYR A 172 -12.29 3.02 10.42
CA TYR A 172 -11.80 1.84 11.13
C TYR A 172 -10.42 2.16 11.72
N VAL A 173 -10.25 1.93 13.03
CA VAL A 173 -8.98 2.17 13.75
C VAL A 173 -8.61 0.93 14.54
#